data_a8b66850456c961e0772e126eded887f
#
_entry.id   a8b66850456c961e0772e126eded887f
#
_cell.length_a   1.000
_cell.length_b   1.000
_cell.length_c   1.000
_cell.angle_alpha   90.00
_cell.angle_beta   90.00
_cell.angle_gamma   90.00
#
_symmetry.space_group_name_H-M   'P 1'
#
loop_
_entity.id
_entity.type
_entity.pdbx_description
1 polymer ?
#
loop_
_entity_poly.entity_id
_entity_poly.type
_entity_poly.pdbx_seq_one_letter_code
_entity_poly.pdbx_strand_id
1 'polypeptide(L)'
;MERWPLPVQLLPPGTTLVGGAVRDALLNRLPEQPDLDLVVSADALGLTRRLSRELGGSCVVLDETRDIARLVLKGWTIDIARQEGSSLEDDLWRRDYRLNAIALPLEPAGQLIDPTGGLEDLAQGQLRAICEANLRADPLRLLRGLRLLAQIPLQLEATTAQWIHQLRDRLSEAAPERILAELQKLVAGVHADAALLHLQHLNLITPWAAQEHLPSLEDAALLTPEERTQALPLARLCGLISDAGLARLRASRALQQRCQRLRRWRQRLRIEGEPTAEPERLQLHLDLEAELPALILQLNATDQASWLQRWRDPDDALFHPRFPVDGTTVMKTLSLPAGPQIGALLAHLRQEAAFGRIETQNQALAEARSWWAHTSEAL
;
A
#
# COMPACT_ATOMS: atom_id res chain seq x y z
N MET A 1 -3.53 18.21 -23.25
CA MET A 1 -4.91 18.66 -22.94
C MET A 1 -6.01 17.74 -23.47
N GLU A 2 -5.73 16.84 -24.37
CA GLU A 2 -6.76 15.93 -24.96
C GLU A 2 -7.45 14.98 -23.96
N ARG A 3 -6.95 14.86 -22.74
CA ARG A 3 -7.50 13.97 -21.70
C ARG A 3 -8.00 14.71 -20.44
N TRP A 4 -8.14 16.03 -20.49
CA TRP A 4 -8.63 16.79 -19.35
C TRP A 4 -10.11 16.46 -19.06
N PRO A 5 -10.48 16.05 -17.83
CA PRO A 5 -11.82 15.48 -17.56
C PRO A 5 -12.94 16.51 -17.49
N LEU A 6 -12.62 17.80 -17.31
CA LEU A 6 -13.58 18.87 -17.08
C LEU A 6 -13.53 19.91 -18.19
N PRO A 7 -14.66 20.33 -18.76
CA PRO A 7 -14.68 21.53 -19.60
C PRO A 7 -14.27 22.75 -18.75
N VAL A 8 -13.18 23.44 -19.16
CA VAL A 8 -12.64 24.57 -18.38
C VAL A 8 -13.69 25.70 -18.26
N GLN A 9 -14.57 25.85 -19.27
CA GLN A 9 -15.65 26.82 -19.29
C GLN A 9 -16.70 26.63 -18.16
N LEU A 10 -16.76 25.44 -17.55
CA LEU A 10 -17.64 25.16 -16.39
C LEU A 10 -17.00 25.57 -15.05
N LEU A 11 -15.72 25.92 -15.07
CA LEU A 11 -14.97 26.34 -13.90
C LEU A 11 -15.04 27.85 -13.72
N PRO A 12 -15.07 28.37 -12.48
CA PRO A 12 -15.01 29.81 -12.26
C PRO A 12 -13.70 30.41 -12.77
N PRO A 13 -13.70 31.67 -13.23
CA PRO A 13 -12.48 32.37 -13.53
C PRO A 13 -11.49 32.36 -12.36
N GLY A 14 -10.21 32.21 -12.64
CA GLY A 14 -9.17 32.11 -11.63
C GLY A 14 -9.01 30.71 -10.99
N THR A 15 -9.76 29.71 -11.45
CA THR A 15 -9.53 28.31 -11.02
C THR A 15 -8.11 27.89 -11.36
N THR A 16 -7.43 27.29 -10.40
CA THR A 16 -6.02 26.96 -10.50
C THR A 16 -5.77 25.50 -10.11
N LEU A 17 -5.01 24.79 -10.94
CA LEU A 17 -4.49 23.46 -10.61
C LEU A 17 -3.26 23.62 -9.72
N VAL A 18 -3.16 22.81 -8.66
CA VAL A 18 -2.08 22.88 -7.67
C VAL A 18 -1.61 21.47 -7.25
N GLY A 19 -0.57 21.40 -6.45
CA GLY A 19 -0.19 20.20 -5.73
C GLY A 19 0.48 19.13 -6.59
N GLY A 20 0.14 17.86 -6.32
CA GLY A 20 0.83 16.70 -6.88
C GLY A 20 0.80 16.61 -8.39
N ALA A 21 -0.33 16.95 -9.03
CA ALA A 21 -0.48 16.88 -10.47
C ALA A 21 0.45 17.87 -11.22
N VAL A 22 0.60 19.09 -10.70
CA VAL A 22 1.52 20.10 -11.27
C VAL A 22 2.96 19.62 -11.14
N ARG A 23 3.36 19.17 -9.95
CA ARG A 23 4.69 18.62 -9.70
C ARG A 23 5.01 17.44 -10.62
N ASP A 24 4.09 16.46 -10.71
CA ASP A 24 4.33 15.24 -11.47
C ASP A 24 4.33 15.51 -12.99
N ALA A 25 3.57 16.51 -13.47
CA ALA A 25 3.65 16.99 -14.84
C ALA A 25 5.04 17.60 -15.14
N LEU A 26 5.56 18.43 -14.24
CA LEU A 26 6.89 19.05 -14.38
C LEU A 26 8.03 18.01 -14.38
N LEU A 27 7.83 16.89 -13.70
CA LEU A 27 8.76 15.76 -13.65
C LEU A 27 8.54 14.75 -14.79
N ASN A 28 7.65 15.02 -15.76
CA ASN A 28 7.29 14.10 -16.84
C ASN A 28 6.84 12.70 -16.36
N ARG A 29 6.17 12.64 -15.21
CA ARG A 29 5.70 11.40 -14.59
C ARG A 29 4.20 11.40 -14.29
N LEU A 30 3.45 12.28 -14.90
CA LEU A 30 2.00 12.37 -14.71
C LEU A 30 1.34 11.07 -15.18
N PRO A 31 0.58 10.37 -14.35
CA PRO A 31 -0.16 9.20 -14.75
C PRO A 31 -1.30 9.56 -15.73
N GLU A 32 -1.90 8.57 -16.38
CA GLU A 32 -2.99 8.80 -17.33
C GLU A 32 -4.22 9.46 -16.69
N GLN A 33 -4.50 9.13 -15.44
CA GLN A 33 -5.58 9.68 -14.62
C GLN A 33 -5.03 10.11 -13.27
N PRO A 34 -4.39 11.29 -13.18
CA PRO A 34 -3.89 11.81 -11.91
C PRO A 34 -5.03 12.28 -11.01
N ASP A 35 -4.79 12.24 -9.71
CA ASP A 35 -5.60 13.02 -8.77
C ASP A 35 -5.36 14.51 -9.04
N LEU A 36 -6.44 15.27 -9.23
CA LEU A 36 -6.38 16.70 -9.52
C LEU A 36 -6.81 17.51 -8.29
N ASP A 37 -5.98 18.46 -7.89
CA ASP A 37 -6.28 19.42 -6.82
C ASP A 37 -6.57 20.79 -7.46
N LEU A 38 -7.82 21.25 -7.39
CA LEU A 38 -8.26 22.54 -7.89
C LEU A 38 -8.51 23.51 -6.73
N VAL A 39 -8.02 24.74 -6.88
CA VAL A 39 -8.32 25.84 -5.95
C VAL A 39 -9.23 26.84 -6.67
N VAL A 40 -10.32 27.22 -6.00
CA VAL A 40 -11.29 28.21 -6.44
C VAL A 40 -11.45 29.31 -5.39
N SER A 41 -11.87 30.50 -5.80
CA SER A 41 -11.98 31.64 -4.89
C SER A 41 -13.09 31.50 -3.84
N ALA A 42 -14.19 30.79 -4.18
CA ALA A 42 -15.35 30.60 -3.30
C ALA A 42 -16.21 29.42 -3.72
N ASP A 43 -17.08 28.95 -2.80
CA ASP A 43 -18.16 27.97 -3.05
C ASP A 43 -17.69 26.68 -3.76
N ALA A 44 -16.62 26.08 -3.26
CA ALA A 44 -16.09 24.81 -3.80
C ALA A 44 -17.11 23.66 -3.69
N LEU A 45 -17.86 23.58 -2.59
CA LEU A 45 -18.92 22.59 -2.38
C LEU A 45 -20.07 22.77 -3.39
N GLY A 46 -20.55 24.01 -3.60
CA GLY A 46 -21.59 24.30 -4.56
C GLY A 46 -21.16 24.00 -5.99
N LEU A 47 -19.94 24.40 -6.36
CA LEU A 47 -19.32 24.08 -7.64
C LEU A 47 -19.24 22.56 -7.86
N THR A 48 -18.74 21.81 -6.88
CA THR A 48 -18.59 20.36 -7.00
C THR A 48 -19.94 19.67 -7.17
N ARG A 49 -20.98 20.10 -6.42
CA ARG A 49 -22.34 19.58 -6.56
C ARG A 49 -22.95 19.89 -7.93
N ARG A 50 -22.69 21.08 -8.48
CA ARG A 50 -23.14 21.47 -9.83
C ARG A 50 -22.46 20.60 -10.88
N LEU A 51 -21.13 20.51 -10.87
CA LEU A 51 -20.36 19.69 -11.81
C LEU A 51 -20.76 18.21 -11.76
N SER A 52 -21.01 17.67 -10.57
CA SER A 52 -21.47 16.30 -10.39
C SER A 52 -22.80 16.04 -11.10
N ARG A 53 -23.75 16.98 -11.01
CA ARG A 53 -25.06 16.87 -11.67
C ARG A 53 -24.97 17.03 -13.19
N GLU A 54 -24.20 18.00 -13.66
CA GLU A 54 -24.09 18.32 -15.08
C GLU A 54 -23.31 17.26 -15.86
N LEU A 55 -22.27 16.67 -15.25
CA LEU A 55 -21.36 15.72 -15.90
C LEU A 55 -21.61 14.27 -15.60
N GLY A 56 -22.59 13.95 -14.71
CA GLY A 56 -22.93 12.58 -14.33
C GLY A 56 -21.91 11.92 -13.42
N GLY A 57 -21.22 12.70 -12.56
CA GLY A 57 -20.27 12.22 -11.54
C GLY A 57 -20.90 12.10 -10.15
N SER A 58 -20.08 11.84 -9.13
CA SER A 58 -20.47 11.88 -7.72
C SER A 58 -19.69 12.93 -6.95
N CYS A 59 -20.37 13.60 -5.99
CA CYS A 59 -19.77 14.59 -5.10
C CYS A 59 -19.66 14.00 -3.69
N VAL A 60 -18.45 14.04 -3.12
CA VAL A 60 -18.17 13.63 -1.74
C VAL A 60 -17.64 14.85 -0.97
N VAL A 61 -18.32 15.23 0.10
CA VAL A 61 -17.84 16.31 0.98
C VAL A 61 -16.67 15.78 1.80
N LEU A 62 -15.51 16.42 1.69
CA LEU A 62 -14.31 16.06 2.45
C LEU A 62 -14.20 16.87 3.74
N ASP A 63 -14.45 18.18 3.66
CA ASP A 63 -14.43 19.10 4.80
C ASP A 63 -15.39 20.27 4.53
N GLU A 64 -16.51 20.29 5.26
CA GLU A 64 -17.53 21.32 5.08
C GLU A 64 -17.07 22.69 5.60
N THR A 65 -16.31 22.69 6.69
CA THR A 65 -15.82 23.92 7.33
C THR A 65 -14.79 24.64 6.45
N ARG A 66 -13.91 23.88 5.81
CA ARG A 66 -12.87 24.39 4.90
C ARG A 66 -13.36 24.50 3.45
N ASP A 67 -14.61 24.15 3.17
CA ASP A 67 -15.22 24.17 1.84
C ASP A 67 -14.38 23.32 0.84
N ILE A 68 -14.25 22.01 1.14
CA ILE A 68 -13.49 21.06 0.33
C ILE A 68 -14.40 19.90 -0.06
N ALA A 69 -14.49 19.61 -1.36
CA ALA A 69 -15.23 18.48 -1.87
C ALA A 69 -14.45 17.74 -2.98
N ARG A 70 -14.77 16.46 -3.13
CA ARG A 70 -14.24 15.58 -4.16
C ARG A 70 -15.30 15.32 -5.22
N LEU A 71 -14.96 15.54 -6.47
CA LEU A 71 -15.70 15.08 -7.62
C LEU A 71 -15.07 13.79 -8.14
N VAL A 72 -15.85 12.72 -8.23
CA VAL A 72 -15.45 11.50 -8.92
C VAL A 72 -16.18 11.44 -10.25
N LEU A 73 -15.43 11.47 -11.36
CA LEU A 73 -15.97 11.59 -12.70
C LEU A 73 -15.24 10.65 -13.67
N LYS A 74 -15.92 9.62 -14.20
CA LYS A 74 -15.35 8.69 -15.21
C LYS A 74 -13.96 8.15 -14.85
N GLY A 75 -13.77 7.77 -13.58
CA GLY A 75 -12.49 7.26 -13.06
C GLY A 75 -11.52 8.34 -12.57
N TRP A 76 -11.79 9.63 -12.81
CA TRP A 76 -11.00 10.72 -12.27
C TRP A 76 -11.39 11.08 -10.84
N THR A 77 -10.41 11.44 -10.04
CA THR A 77 -10.58 12.02 -8.70
C THR A 77 -10.14 13.49 -8.76
N ILE A 78 -11.06 14.41 -8.44
CA ILE A 78 -10.81 15.84 -8.53
C ILE A 78 -11.23 16.48 -7.20
N ASP A 79 -10.25 16.94 -6.44
CA ASP A 79 -10.48 17.66 -5.19
C ASP A 79 -10.60 19.15 -5.51
N ILE A 80 -11.72 19.74 -5.12
CA ILE A 80 -12.00 21.16 -5.31
C ILE A 80 -12.05 21.79 -3.93
N ALA A 81 -11.15 22.73 -3.66
CA ALA A 81 -11.03 23.42 -2.40
C ALA A 81 -11.20 24.93 -2.59
N ARG A 82 -11.84 25.59 -1.63
CA ARG A 82 -11.80 27.03 -1.55
C ARG A 82 -10.40 27.48 -1.16
N GLN A 83 -9.91 28.53 -1.84
CA GLN A 83 -8.68 29.22 -1.52
C GLN A 83 -8.65 29.61 -0.04
N GLU A 84 -7.57 29.31 0.64
CA GLU A 84 -7.32 29.76 2.00
C GLU A 84 -6.45 31.01 2.00
N GLY A 85 -6.84 32.02 2.76
CA GLY A 85 -6.18 33.35 2.80
C GLY A 85 -6.80 34.34 1.82
N SER A 86 -6.15 35.50 1.65
CA SER A 86 -6.64 36.61 0.82
C SER A 86 -6.25 36.51 -0.63
N SER A 87 -5.26 35.68 -0.95
CA SER A 87 -4.70 35.49 -2.28
C SER A 87 -4.33 34.02 -2.54
N LEU A 88 -4.13 33.64 -3.81
CA LEU A 88 -3.60 32.32 -4.16
C LEU A 88 -2.20 32.11 -3.56
N GLU A 89 -1.39 33.16 -3.49
CA GLU A 89 -0.06 33.08 -2.88
C GLU A 89 -0.15 32.71 -1.39
N ASP A 90 -1.09 33.30 -0.64
CA ASP A 90 -1.33 32.93 0.76
C ASP A 90 -1.69 31.45 0.87
N ASP A 91 -2.53 30.91 -0.02
CA ASP A 91 -2.87 29.48 -0.06
C ASP A 91 -1.63 28.62 -0.30
N LEU A 92 -0.77 29.02 -1.23
CA LEU A 92 0.45 28.29 -1.54
C LEU A 92 1.45 28.30 -0.39
N TRP A 93 1.63 29.42 0.31
CA TRP A 93 2.50 29.56 1.49
C TRP A 93 2.06 28.69 2.69
N ARG A 94 0.82 28.23 2.75
CA ARG A 94 0.29 27.37 3.84
C ARG A 94 0.43 25.88 3.56
N ARG A 95 0.95 25.48 2.39
CA ARG A 95 1.11 24.07 2.01
C ARG A 95 2.26 23.43 2.79
N ASP A 96 2.46 22.14 2.57
CA ASP A 96 3.49 21.35 3.25
C ASP A 96 4.91 21.61 2.72
N TYR A 97 5.13 21.31 1.44
CA TYR A 97 6.43 21.34 0.78
C TYR A 97 6.40 22.26 -0.44
N ARG A 98 7.52 22.96 -0.70
CA ARG A 98 7.62 23.93 -1.80
C ARG A 98 7.25 23.32 -3.15
N LEU A 99 7.72 22.10 -3.43
CA LEU A 99 7.41 21.40 -4.67
C LEU A 99 5.92 21.06 -4.88
N ASN A 100 5.10 21.09 -3.82
CA ASN A 100 3.63 20.96 -3.88
C ASN A 100 2.90 22.32 -3.84
N ALA A 101 3.64 23.41 -3.76
CA ALA A 101 3.12 24.79 -3.73
C ALA A 101 3.32 25.53 -5.04
N ILE A 102 3.41 24.78 -6.15
CA ILE A 102 3.44 25.31 -7.52
C ILE A 102 2.02 25.24 -8.07
N ALA A 103 1.58 26.31 -8.70
CA ALA A 103 0.23 26.45 -9.21
C ALA A 103 0.22 26.73 -10.73
N LEU A 104 -0.79 26.16 -11.41
CA LEU A 104 -1.05 26.38 -12.83
C LEU A 104 -2.46 26.98 -13.01
N PRO A 105 -2.60 28.29 -13.30
CA PRO A 105 -3.89 28.87 -13.65
C PRO A 105 -4.46 28.22 -14.92
N LEU A 106 -5.75 27.87 -14.88
CA LEU A 106 -6.40 27.23 -16.03
C LEU A 106 -6.86 28.24 -17.07
N GLU A 107 -7.30 29.45 -16.64
CA GLU A 107 -7.69 30.55 -17.52
C GLU A 107 -7.28 31.93 -16.96
N PRO A 108 -6.63 32.78 -17.77
CA PRO A 108 -6.00 32.39 -19.04
C PRO A 108 -4.91 31.34 -18.78
N ALA A 109 -4.72 30.38 -19.71
CA ALA A 109 -3.64 29.39 -19.61
C ALA A 109 -2.32 30.14 -19.46
N GLY A 110 -1.80 30.16 -18.26
CA GLY A 110 -0.84 31.13 -17.83
C GLY A 110 0.52 30.56 -17.42
N GLN A 111 1.34 31.49 -17.01
CA GLN A 111 2.63 31.19 -16.41
C GLN A 111 2.42 30.51 -15.05
N LEU A 112 3.27 29.54 -14.72
CA LEU A 112 3.29 28.91 -13.39
C LEU A 112 3.49 29.97 -12.29
N ILE A 113 2.77 29.81 -11.21
CA ILE A 113 2.88 30.63 -10.00
C ILE A 113 3.64 29.82 -8.95
N ASP A 114 4.79 30.30 -8.56
CA ASP A 114 5.68 29.61 -7.59
C ASP A 114 6.29 30.64 -6.60
N PRO A 115 5.53 31.08 -5.60
CA PRO A 115 6.03 32.07 -4.64
C PRO A 115 7.02 31.46 -3.63
N THR A 116 7.10 30.11 -3.54
CA THR A 116 7.88 29.40 -2.53
C THR A 116 9.23 28.87 -3.03
N GLY A 117 9.48 28.90 -4.34
CA GLY A 117 10.70 28.37 -4.95
C GLY A 117 10.66 26.85 -5.18
N GLY A 118 9.48 26.28 -5.39
CA GLY A 118 9.29 24.85 -5.64
C GLY A 118 9.89 24.39 -6.98
N LEU A 119 9.92 25.24 -7.99
CA LEU A 119 10.57 24.94 -9.28
C LEU A 119 12.08 24.76 -9.14
N GLU A 120 12.74 25.59 -8.31
CA GLU A 120 14.13 25.45 -8.01
C GLU A 120 14.42 24.16 -7.23
N ASP A 121 13.61 23.86 -6.21
CA ASP A 121 13.71 22.62 -5.43
C ASP A 121 13.56 21.38 -6.33
N LEU A 122 12.63 21.40 -7.29
CA LEU A 122 12.48 20.32 -8.28
C LEU A 122 13.70 20.16 -9.17
N ALA A 123 14.26 21.27 -9.67
CA ALA A 123 15.45 21.25 -10.51
C ALA A 123 16.69 20.74 -9.77
N GLN A 124 16.79 21.02 -8.48
CA GLN A 124 17.90 20.59 -7.60
C GLN A 124 17.66 19.21 -6.96
N GLY A 125 16.48 18.60 -7.16
CA GLY A 125 16.13 17.34 -6.52
C GLY A 125 16.01 17.44 -5.00
N GLN A 126 15.56 18.59 -4.46
CA GLN A 126 15.46 18.84 -3.02
C GLN A 126 14.03 18.72 -2.51
N LEU A 127 13.86 18.10 -1.34
CA LEU A 127 12.62 18.14 -0.59
C LEU A 127 12.77 19.15 0.56
N ARG A 128 12.12 20.31 0.39
CA ARG A 128 12.15 21.41 1.37
C ARG A 128 10.73 21.75 1.83
N ALA A 129 10.51 21.74 3.13
CA ALA A 129 9.27 22.26 3.73
C ALA A 129 9.21 23.78 3.58
N ILE A 130 8.00 24.33 3.47
CA ILE A 130 7.81 25.78 3.33
C ILE A 130 8.25 26.48 4.62
N CYS A 131 7.73 26.02 5.77
CA CYS A 131 8.16 26.49 7.10
C CYS A 131 7.79 25.48 8.18
N GLU A 132 8.41 25.60 9.36
CA GLU A 132 8.11 24.76 10.51
C GLU A 132 6.64 24.86 10.96
N ALA A 133 6.07 26.07 10.92
CA ALA A 133 4.68 26.31 11.34
C ALA A 133 3.68 25.45 10.55
N ASN A 134 3.91 25.26 9.26
CA ASN A 134 3.04 24.44 8.43
C ASN A 134 3.10 22.94 8.78
N LEU A 135 4.30 22.44 9.12
CA LEU A 135 4.48 21.07 9.62
C LEU A 135 3.82 20.89 11.00
N ARG A 136 3.88 21.91 11.83
CA ARG A 136 3.25 21.95 13.16
C ARG A 136 1.72 21.98 13.07
N ALA A 137 1.16 22.68 12.08
CA ALA A 137 -0.29 22.83 11.89
C ALA A 137 -0.99 21.53 11.48
N ASP A 138 -0.32 20.66 10.72
CA ASP A 138 -0.80 19.30 10.39
C ASP A 138 0.38 18.32 10.51
N PRO A 139 0.50 17.62 11.65
CA PRO A 139 1.60 16.71 11.90
C PRO A 139 1.73 15.56 10.89
N LEU A 140 0.68 15.21 10.16
CA LEU A 140 0.76 14.21 9.10
C LEU A 140 1.72 14.64 7.96
N ARG A 141 1.93 15.94 7.80
CA ARG A 141 2.88 16.50 6.82
C ARG A 141 4.31 16.00 7.05
N LEU A 142 4.69 15.68 8.30
CA LEU A 142 5.98 15.08 8.62
C LEU A 142 6.19 13.76 7.84
N LEU A 143 5.19 12.90 7.89
CA LEU A 143 5.23 11.60 7.20
C LEU A 143 5.03 11.73 5.68
N ARG A 144 4.21 12.71 5.25
CA ARG A 144 4.01 13.01 3.82
C ARG A 144 5.31 13.37 3.11
N GLY A 145 6.22 14.09 3.78
CA GLY A 145 7.55 14.38 3.22
C GLY A 145 8.36 13.12 2.95
N LEU A 146 8.41 12.20 3.91
CA LEU A 146 9.12 10.94 3.73
C LEU A 146 8.46 10.05 2.67
N ARG A 147 7.12 10.08 2.57
CA ARG A 147 6.43 9.43 1.45
C ARG A 147 6.83 10.02 0.09
N LEU A 148 7.02 11.33 -0.01
CA LEU A 148 7.50 11.95 -1.25
C LEU A 148 8.91 11.47 -1.60
N LEU A 149 9.83 11.35 -0.62
CA LEU A 149 11.16 10.75 -0.83
C LEU A 149 11.06 9.29 -1.33
N ALA A 150 10.06 8.53 -0.83
CA ALA A 150 9.85 7.17 -1.30
C ALA A 150 9.35 7.08 -2.74
N GLN A 151 8.70 8.11 -3.24
CA GLN A 151 8.08 8.15 -4.57
C GLN A 151 8.93 8.86 -5.63
N ILE A 152 9.77 9.81 -5.20
CA ILE A 152 10.54 10.70 -6.08
C ILE A 152 12.00 10.68 -5.59
N PRO A 153 13.00 10.63 -6.49
CA PRO A 153 14.40 10.64 -6.12
C PRO A 153 14.84 12.05 -5.68
N LEU A 154 14.48 12.43 -4.45
CA LEU A 154 14.79 13.72 -3.84
C LEU A 154 15.72 13.53 -2.65
N GLN A 155 16.44 14.60 -2.29
CA GLN A 155 17.24 14.69 -1.06
C GLN A 155 16.49 15.53 -0.03
N LEU A 156 16.42 15.04 1.21
CA LEU A 156 15.80 15.78 2.31
C LEU A 156 16.72 16.93 2.73
N GLU A 157 16.23 18.15 2.63
CA GLU A 157 16.96 19.35 3.04
C GLU A 157 17.16 19.36 4.57
N ALA A 158 18.36 19.80 5.01
CA ALA A 158 18.82 19.66 6.40
C ALA A 158 17.91 20.36 7.42
N THR A 159 17.45 21.58 7.14
CA THR A 159 16.54 22.33 8.04
C THR A 159 15.18 21.64 8.11
N THR A 160 14.69 21.13 7.00
CA THR A 160 13.45 20.33 6.94
C THR A 160 13.58 19.06 7.78
N ALA A 161 14.69 18.32 7.66
CA ALA A 161 14.98 17.15 8.48
C ALA A 161 15.00 17.49 9.98
N GLN A 162 15.62 18.60 10.34
CA GLN A 162 15.65 19.10 11.72
C GLN A 162 14.24 19.40 12.25
N TRP A 163 13.39 20.09 11.50
CA TRP A 163 12.01 20.36 11.90
C TRP A 163 11.19 19.08 12.05
N ILE A 164 11.34 18.12 11.13
CA ILE A 164 10.67 16.82 11.24
C ILE A 164 11.09 16.11 12.53
N HIS A 165 12.39 16.10 12.84
CA HIS A 165 12.90 15.48 14.05
C HIS A 165 12.38 16.15 15.31
N GLN A 166 12.35 17.49 15.37
CA GLN A 166 11.85 18.27 16.51
C GLN A 166 10.35 18.06 16.75
N LEU A 167 9.57 17.91 15.68
CA LEU A 167 8.12 17.77 15.73
C LEU A 167 7.63 16.31 15.76
N ARG A 168 8.52 15.30 15.74
CA ARG A 168 8.20 13.88 15.55
C ARG A 168 7.10 13.36 16.49
N ASP A 169 7.12 13.77 17.76
CA ASP A 169 6.19 13.29 18.79
C ASP A 169 4.75 13.73 18.50
N ARG A 170 4.59 14.81 17.75
CA ARG A 170 3.29 15.34 17.33
C ARG A 170 2.62 14.48 16.26
N LEU A 171 3.34 13.58 15.58
CA LEU A 171 2.71 12.69 14.60
C LEU A 171 1.56 11.87 15.21
N SER A 172 1.66 11.54 16.51
CA SER A 172 0.61 10.82 17.23
C SER A 172 -0.70 11.62 17.41
N GLU A 173 -0.72 12.92 17.13
CA GLU A 173 -1.91 13.77 17.13
C GLU A 173 -2.77 13.54 15.86
N ALA A 174 -2.17 13.02 14.79
CA ALA A 174 -2.89 12.73 13.56
C ALA A 174 -3.76 11.47 13.69
N ALA A 175 -4.83 11.39 12.89
CA ALA A 175 -5.71 10.22 12.88
C ALA A 175 -4.92 8.94 12.51
N PRO A 176 -5.02 7.86 13.30
CA PRO A 176 -4.25 6.63 13.11
C PRO A 176 -4.36 6.04 11.71
N GLU A 177 -5.57 6.07 11.13
CA GLU A 177 -5.83 5.55 9.80
C GLU A 177 -5.10 6.35 8.71
N ARG A 178 -4.98 7.69 8.91
CA ARG A 178 -4.22 8.55 7.99
C ARG A 178 -2.73 8.27 8.06
N ILE A 179 -2.18 8.04 9.27
CA ILE A 179 -0.79 7.64 9.46
C ILE A 179 -0.51 6.32 8.74
N LEU A 180 -1.37 5.31 8.94
CA LEU A 180 -1.23 4.00 8.28
C LEU A 180 -1.28 4.13 6.76
N ALA A 181 -2.19 4.93 6.21
CA ALA A 181 -2.32 5.15 4.77
C ALA A 181 -1.06 5.78 4.16
N GLU A 182 -0.42 6.75 4.84
CA GLU A 182 0.85 7.33 4.39
C GLU A 182 1.99 6.32 4.48
N LEU A 183 2.05 5.50 5.55
CA LEU A 183 3.06 4.45 5.71
C LEU A 183 2.94 3.38 4.62
N GLN A 184 1.72 2.94 4.28
CA GLN A 184 1.49 1.98 3.20
C GLN A 184 1.99 2.52 1.84
N LYS A 185 1.74 3.80 1.55
CA LYS A 185 2.24 4.46 0.34
C LYS A 185 3.77 4.61 0.35
N LEU A 186 4.36 4.87 1.52
CA LEU A 186 5.81 5.01 1.69
C LEU A 186 6.52 3.69 1.40
N VAL A 187 6.10 2.58 2.05
CA VAL A 187 6.74 1.27 1.87
C VAL A 187 6.60 0.71 0.46
N ALA A 188 5.57 1.15 -0.28
CA ALA A 188 5.33 0.78 -1.68
C ALA A 188 6.12 1.65 -2.69
N GLY A 189 6.77 2.72 -2.24
CA GLY A 189 7.50 3.62 -3.12
C GLY A 189 8.74 2.97 -3.76
N VAL A 190 9.05 3.37 -4.98
CA VAL A 190 10.21 2.85 -5.74
C VAL A 190 11.56 3.26 -5.13
N HIS A 191 11.58 4.34 -4.34
CA HIS A 191 12.75 4.84 -3.61
C HIS A 191 12.57 4.66 -2.09
N ALA A 192 11.77 3.68 -1.66
CA ALA A 192 11.41 3.51 -0.25
C ALA A 192 12.62 3.27 0.66
N ASP A 193 13.70 2.64 0.19
CA ASP A 193 14.88 2.34 1.01
C ASP A 193 15.47 3.60 1.62
N ALA A 194 15.70 4.64 0.81
CA ALA A 194 16.21 5.93 1.30
C ALA A 194 15.21 6.60 2.28
N ALA A 195 13.93 6.55 1.98
CA ALA A 195 12.88 7.11 2.85
C ALA A 195 12.78 6.38 4.19
N LEU A 196 12.94 5.05 4.20
CA LEU A 196 12.93 4.22 5.40
C LEU A 196 14.13 4.51 6.29
N LEU A 197 15.32 4.75 5.72
CA LEU A 197 16.49 5.20 6.48
C LEU A 197 16.23 6.53 7.17
N HIS A 198 15.66 7.51 6.46
CA HIS A 198 15.27 8.78 7.08
C HIS A 198 14.23 8.60 8.17
N LEU A 199 13.22 7.74 7.95
CA LEU A 199 12.17 7.45 8.93
C LEU A 199 12.75 6.91 10.25
N GLN A 200 13.75 6.02 10.17
CA GLN A 200 14.45 5.46 11.31
C GLN A 200 15.34 6.50 12.00
N HIS A 201 16.20 7.22 11.26
CA HIS A 201 17.10 8.23 11.81
C HIS A 201 16.33 9.38 12.52
N LEU A 202 15.18 9.77 11.99
CA LEU A 202 14.34 10.82 12.56
C LEU A 202 13.47 10.33 13.71
N ASN A 203 13.44 9.02 13.99
CA ASN A 203 12.63 8.38 15.05
C ASN A 203 11.13 8.71 14.95
N LEU A 204 10.61 8.87 13.72
CA LEU A 204 9.26 9.41 13.50
C LEU A 204 8.15 8.44 13.88
N ILE A 205 8.42 7.13 13.85
CA ILE A 205 7.40 6.09 14.10
C ILE A 205 7.66 5.29 15.37
N THR A 206 8.54 5.74 16.25
CA THR A 206 8.90 5.05 17.50
C THR A 206 7.72 4.45 18.26
N PRO A 207 6.55 5.14 18.40
CA PRO A 207 5.42 4.59 19.12
C PRO A 207 4.82 3.31 18.51
N TRP A 208 5.05 3.03 17.24
CA TRP A 208 4.45 1.90 16.51
C TRP A 208 5.49 0.91 15.98
N ALA A 209 6.78 1.24 16.11
CA ALA A 209 7.86 0.53 15.45
C ALA A 209 7.98 -0.95 15.90
N ALA A 210 8.32 -1.80 14.94
CA ALA A 210 8.96 -3.08 15.17
C ALA A 210 10.48 -2.88 15.18
N GLN A 211 11.21 -3.69 15.97
CA GLN A 211 12.67 -3.70 15.97
C GLN A 211 13.16 -4.86 15.09
N GLU A 212 12.87 -4.78 13.80
CA GLU A 212 13.14 -5.87 12.88
C GLU A 212 13.86 -5.37 11.62
N HIS A 213 14.48 -6.28 10.88
CA HIS A 213 15.11 -5.98 9.60
C HIS A 213 14.08 -5.48 8.58
N LEU A 214 14.42 -4.41 7.85
CA LEU A 214 13.62 -3.87 6.76
C LEU A 214 14.21 -4.35 5.42
N PRO A 215 13.47 -5.16 4.66
CA PRO A 215 13.95 -5.62 3.36
C PRO A 215 14.15 -4.46 2.37
N SER A 216 15.32 -4.47 1.73
CA SER A 216 15.75 -3.50 0.73
C SER A 216 15.50 -3.98 -0.70
N LEU A 217 15.78 -3.14 -1.68
CA LEU A 217 15.83 -3.55 -3.09
C LEU A 217 16.96 -4.54 -3.37
N GLU A 218 18.04 -4.49 -2.61
CA GLU A 218 19.15 -5.43 -2.72
C GLU A 218 18.73 -6.83 -2.28
N ASP A 219 17.99 -6.95 -1.17
CA ASP A 219 17.41 -8.22 -0.74
C ASP A 219 16.46 -8.80 -1.80
N ALA A 220 15.84 -7.96 -2.61
CA ALA A 220 14.92 -8.31 -3.68
C ALA A 220 15.60 -8.49 -5.06
N ALA A 221 16.92 -8.64 -5.12
CA ALA A 221 17.65 -8.68 -6.39
C ALA A 221 17.22 -9.81 -7.33
N LEU A 222 16.80 -10.96 -6.78
CA LEU A 222 16.34 -12.12 -7.53
C LEU A 222 14.88 -12.03 -8.01
N LEU A 223 14.11 -11.03 -7.55
CA LEU A 223 12.71 -10.81 -7.91
C LEU A 223 12.60 -9.94 -9.17
N THR A 224 11.61 -10.21 -10.01
CA THR A 224 11.23 -9.30 -11.11
C THR A 224 10.63 -8.00 -10.56
N PRO A 225 10.51 -6.92 -11.35
CA PRO A 225 9.86 -5.69 -10.92
C PRO A 225 8.42 -5.90 -10.43
N GLU A 226 7.66 -6.78 -11.08
CA GLU A 226 6.28 -7.11 -10.72
C GLU A 226 6.24 -7.85 -9.36
N GLU A 227 7.11 -8.84 -9.18
CA GLU A 227 7.25 -9.60 -7.93
C GLU A 227 7.68 -8.69 -6.77
N ARG A 228 8.60 -7.74 -7.02
CA ARG A 228 9.00 -6.72 -6.03
C ARG A 228 7.80 -5.86 -5.58
N THR A 229 6.96 -5.46 -6.53
CA THR A 229 5.77 -4.65 -6.24
C THR A 229 4.79 -5.40 -5.32
N GLN A 230 4.72 -6.72 -5.41
CA GLN A 230 3.87 -7.55 -4.56
C GLN A 230 4.52 -7.83 -3.18
N ALA A 231 5.80 -8.14 -3.16
CA ALA A 231 6.51 -8.65 -1.99
C ALA A 231 6.98 -7.55 -1.02
N LEU A 232 7.67 -6.51 -1.54
CA LEU A 232 8.34 -5.50 -0.74
C LEU A 232 7.40 -4.71 0.18
N PRO A 233 6.22 -4.22 -0.25
CA PRO A 233 5.39 -3.39 0.60
C PRO A 233 4.97 -4.08 1.91
N LEU A 234 4.55 -5.34 1.82
CA LEU A 234 4.15 -6.10 3.00
C LEU A 234 5.36 -6.47 3.87
N ALA A 235 6.45 -6.93 3.27
CA ALA A 235 7.67 -7.28 3.98
C ALA A 235 8.24 -6.09 4.75
N ARG A 236 8.32 -4.91 4.11
CA ARG A 236 8.74 -3.65 4.75
C ARG A 236 7.78 -3.20 5.84
N LEU A 237 6.47 -3.25 5.59
CA LEU A 237 5.47 -2.87 6.60
C LEU A 237 5.57 -3.76 7.84
N CYS A 238 5.75 -5.06 7.66
CA CYS A 238 5.95 -6.01 8.77
C CYS A 238 7.24 -5.75 9.54
N GLY A 239 8.33 -5.39 8.86
CA GLY A 239 9.57 -5.02 9.52
C GLY A 239 9.50 -3.66 10.24
N LEU A 240 8.68 -2.75 9.71
CA LEU A 240 8.56 -1.38 10.20
C LEU A 240 7.64 -1.24 11.42
N ILE A 241 6.47 -1.87 11.41
CA ILE A 241 5.38 -1.68 12.39
C ILE A 241 5.11 -2.99 13.12
N SER A 242 5.09 -2.96 14.46
CA SER A 242 4.75 -4.11 15.29
C SER A 242 3.26 -4.47 15.23
N ASP A 243 2.88 -5.67 15.71
CA ASP A 243 1.46 -6.07 15.79
C ASP A 243 0.66 -5.10 16.67
N ALA A 244 1.22 -4.70 17.80
CA ALA A 244 0.62 -3.68 18.67
C ALA A 244 0.54 -2.32 17.98
N GLY A 245 1.56 -1.96 17.19
CA GLY A 245 1.58 -0.76 16.36
C GLY A 245 0.48 -0.76 15.30
N LEU A 246 0.29 -1.88 14.57
CA LEU A 246 -0.79 -2.04 13.59
C LEU A 246 -2.18 -1.90 14.24
N ALA A 247 -2.38 -2.49 15.42
CA ALA A 247 -3.63 -2.36 16.16
C ALA A 247 -3.89 -0.89 16.58
N ARG A 248 -2.87 -0.19 17.09
CA ARG A 248 -2.96 1.25 17.45
C ARG A 248 -3.20 2.14 16.24
N LEU A 249 -2.68 1.78 15.06
CA LEU A 249 -2.93 2.46 13.78
C LEU A 249 -4.27 2.05 13.16
N ARG A 250 -5.09 1.25 13.86
CA ARG A 250 -6.40 0.78 13.42
C ARG A 250 -6.36 0.07 12.07
N ALA A 251 -5.30 -0.72 11.84
CA ALA A 251 -5.21 -1.56 10.66
C ALA A 251 -6.38 -2.54 10.58
N SER A 252 -6.84 -2.85 9.37
CA SER A 252 -7.89 -3.85 9.18
C SER A 252 -7.48 -5.21 9.73
N ARG A 253 -8.44 -6.03 10.19
CA ARG A 253 -8.17 -7.40 10.67
C ARG A 253 -7.41 -8.23 9.64
N ALA A 254 -7.76 -8.09 8.37
CA ALA A 254 -7.08 -8.78 7.27
C ALA A 254 -5.58 -8.40 7.21
N LEU A 255 -5.25 -7.11 7.27
CA LEU A 255 -3.84 -6.66 7.26
C LEU A 255 -3.08 -7.14 8.49
N GLN A 256 -3.69 -7.05 9.69
CA GLN A 256 -3.08 -7.56 10.92
C GLN A 256 -2.77 -9.06 10.81
N GLN A 257 -3.72 -9.87 10.36
CA GLN A 257 -3.55 -11.31 10.19
C GLN A 257 -2.46 -11.65 9.15
N ARG A 258 -2.40 -10.93 8.02
CA ARG A 258 -1.34 -11.10 7.03
C ARG A 258 0.04 -10.84 7.63
N CYS A 259 0.21 -9.73 8.35
CA CYS A 259 1.47 -9.42 9.01
C CYS A 259 1.84 -10.43 10.10
N GLN A 260 0.87 -10.86 10.92
CA GLN A 260 1.09 -11.87 11.97
C GLN A 260 1.54 -13.22 11.40
N ARG A 261 0.88 -13.71 10.32
CA ARG A 261 1.27 -14.96 9.65
C ARG A 261 2.69 -14.84 9.08
N LEU A 262 3.02 -13.76 8.40
CA LEU A 262 4.35 -13.54 7.83
C LEU A 262 5.43 -13.52 8.91
N ARG A 263 5.21 -12.80 10.04
CA ARG A 263 6.18 -12.77 11.16
C ARG A 263 6.33 -14.13 11.82
N ARG A 264 5.23 -14.85 12.07
CA ARG A 264 5.26 -16.19 12.68
C ARG A 264 6.12 -17.13 11.85
N TRP A 265 5.90 -17.23 10.55
CA TRP A 265 6.64 -18.12 9.68
C TRP A 265 8.08 -17.66 9.49
N ARG A 266 8.35 -16.38 9.36
CA ARG A 266 9.71 -15.84 9.31
C ARG A 266 10.50 -16.17 10.58
N GLN A 267 9.92 -15.96 11.76
CA GLN A 267 10.55 -16.29 13.04
C GLN A 267 10.85 -17.79 13.15
N ARG A 268 9.90 -18.61 12.75
CA ARG A 268 10.05 -20.05 12.78
C ARG A 268 11.17 -20.53 11.87
N LEU A 269 11.19 -20.09 10.60
CA LEU A 269 12.24 -20.44 9.66
C LEU A 269 13.63 -20.00 10.13
N ARG A 270 13.72 -18.85 10.78
CA ARG A 270 14.98 -18.35 11.33
C ARG A 270 15.51 -19.18 12.50
N ILE A 271 14.64 -19.73 13.34
CA ILE A 271 15.02 -20.45 14.57
C ILE A 271 15.18 -21.95 14.29
N GLU A 272 14.23 -22.55 13.58
CA GLU A 272 14.09 -24.00 13.42
C GLU A 272 14.46 -24.48 12.00
N GLY A 273 14.61 -23.56 11.04
CA GLY A 273 14.76 -23.88 9.61
C GLY A 273 13.45 -24.29 8.95
N GLU A 274 13.55 -24.82 7.73
CA GLU A 274 12.37 -25.31 6.98
C GLU A 274 11.74 -26.51 7.71
N PRO A 275 10.40 -26.52 7.88
CA PRO A 275 9.72 -27.64 8.49
C PRO A 275 10.01 -28.95 7.76
N THR A 276 10.34 -30.00 8.49
CA THR A 276 10.57 -31.35 7.92
C THR A 276 9.30 -32.15 7.77
N ALA A 277 8.31 -31.92 8.67
CA ALA A 277 7.03 -32.61 8.62
C ALA A 277 6.13 -32.06 7.49
N GLU A 278 5.61 -32.95 6.66
CA GLU A 278 4.75 -32.60 5.52
C GLU A 278 3.54 -31.74 5.89
N PRO A 279 2.78 -32.03 6.99
CA PRO A 279 1.64 -31.19 7.36
C PRO A 279 2.03 -29.73 7.64
N GLU A 280 3.18 -29.51 8.24
CA GLU A 280 3.68 -28.17 8.54
C GLU A 280 4.19 -27.44 7.30
N ARG A 281 4.86 -28.15 6.40
CA ARG A 281 5.27 -27.59 5.11
C ARG A 281 4.04 -27.12 4.31
N LEU A 282 3.03 -27.98 4.21
CA LEU A 282 1.77 -27.59 3.56
C LEU A 282 1.11 -26.41 4.26
N GLN A 283 1.07 -26.39 5.60
CA GLN A 283 0.45 -25.31 6.37
C GLN A 283 1.14 -23.97 6.11
N LEU A 284 2.46 -23.93 5.96
CA LEU A 284 3.21 -22.73 5.59
C LEU A 284 2.69 -22.15 4.26
N HIS A 285 2.58 -22.99 3.22
CA HIS A 285 2.14 -22.55 1.90
C HIS A 285 0.66 -22.15 1.88
N LEU A 286 -0.21 -22.84 2.63
CA LEU A 286 -1.61 -22.47 2.81
C LEU A 286 -1.77 -21.13 3.56
N ASP A 287 -0.95 -20.91 4.59
CA ASP A 287 -1.00 -19.67 5.37
C ASP A 287 -0.53 -18.44 4.60
N LEU A 288 0.44 -18.60 3.69
CA LEU A 288 1.17 -17.53 3.02
C LEU A 288 1.00 -17.52 1.50
N GLU A 289 0.01 -18.18 0.95
CA GLU A 289 -0.17 -18.33 -0.51
C GLU A 289 0.06 -17.01 -1.27
N ALA A 290 -0.65 -15.94 -0.90
CA ALA A 290 -0.48 -14.62 -1.51
C ALA A 290 0.72 -13.83 -0.95
N GLU A 291 1.19 -14.12 0.25
CA GLU A 291 2.28 -13.44 0.94
C GLU A 291 3.62 -14.17 0.84
N LEU A 292 3.65 -15.34 0.21
CA LEU A 292 4.87 -16.15 0.10
C LEU A 292 6.07 -15.38 -0.48
N PRO A 293 5.92 -14.54 -1.52
CA PRO A 293 7.01 -13.71 -2.02
C PRO A 293 7.62 -12.79 -0.95
N ALA A 294 6.81 -12.27 -0.04
CA ALA A 294 7.28 -11.41 1.05
C ALA A 294 8.08 -12.20 2.11
N LEU A 295 7.81 -13.50 2.27
CA LEU A 295 8.64 -14.39 3.09
C LEU A 295 9.94 -14.73 2.37
N ILE A 296 9.88 -15.09 1.08
CA ILE A 296 11.04 -15.48 0.27
C ILE A 296 12.13 -14.40 0.32
N LEU A 297 11.76 -13.11 0.23
CA LEU A 297 12.70 -11.98 0.38
C LEU A 297 13.56 -12.02 1.65
N GLN A 298 13.14 -12.74 2.67
CA GLN A 298 13.76 -12.74 3.99
C GLN A 298 14.55 -14.02 4.25
N LEU A 299 14.65 -14.91 3.25
CA LEU A 299 15.49 -16.09 3.26
C LEU A 299 16.94 -15.75 2.86
N ASN A 300 17.88 -16.64 3.14
CA ASN A 300 19.22 -16.51 2.57
C ASN A 300 19.20 -16.71 1.04
N ALA A 301 20.22 -16.24 0.34
CA ALA A 301 20.24 -16.20 -1.13
C ALA A 301 20.05 -17.59 -1.81
N THR A 302 20.54 -18.65 -1.19
CA THR A 302 20.40 -20.02 -1.72
C THR A 302 18.96 -20.50 -1.66
N ASP A 303 18.33 -20.37 -0.48
CA ASP A 303 16.94 -20.76 -0.27
C ASP A 303 16.00 -19.84 -1.09
N GLN A 304 16.32 -18.56 -1.18
CA GLN A 304 15.56 -17.60 -1.98
C GLN A 304 15.49 -18.03 -3.45
N ALA A 305 16.63 -18.41 -4.05
CA ALA A 305 16.66 -18.84 -5.44
C ALA A 305 15.85 -20.14 -5.65
N SER A 306 16.01 -21.12 -4.75
CA SER A 306 15.29 -22.39 -4.80
C SER A 306 13.78 -22.19 -4.65
N TRP A 307 13.35 -21.39 -3.69
CA TRP A 307 11.93 -21.14 -3.44
C TRP A 307 11.29 -20.32 -4.55
N LEU A 308 11.99 -19.33 -5.13
CA LEU A 308 11.49 -18.58 -6.28
C LEU A 308 11.29 -19.47 -7.50
N GLN A 309 12.19 -20.42 -7.76
CA GLN A 309 12.03 -21.37 -8.87
C GLN A 309 10.73 -22.17 -8.71
N ARG A 310 10.47 -22.71 -7.52
CA ARG A 310 9.26 -23.47 -7.22
C ARG A 310 8.00 -22.60 -7.23
N TRP A 311 8.07 -21.42 -6.63
CA TRP A 311 6.93 -20.51 -6.59
C TRP A 311 6.51 -19.99 -7.97
N ARG A 312 7.47 -19.84 -8.90
CA ARG A 312 7.19 -19.45 -10.29
C ARG A 312 6.62 -20.58 -11.13
N ASP A 313 6.72 -21.81 -10.69
CA ASP A 313 6.10 -22.96 -11.36
C ASP A 313 4.64 -23.10 -10.87
N PRO A 314 3.65 -22.75 -11.71
CA PRO A 314 2.24 -22.82 -11.33
C PRO A 314 1.75 -24.25 -11.08
N ASP A 315 2.52 -25.26 -11.48
CA ASP A 315 2.20 -26.68 -11.32
C ASP A 315 2.89 -27.31 -10.10
N ASP A 316 3.72 -26.56 -9.37
CA ASP A 316 4.27 -27.03 -8.08
C ASP A 316 3.14 -27.15 -7.04
N ALA A 317 2.73 -28.38 -6.78
CA ALA A 317 1.56 -28.69 -5.96
C ALA A 317 1.69 -28.27 -4.48
N LEU A 318 2.91 -28.12 -3.96
CA LEU A 318 3.13 -27.67 -2.58
C LEU A 318 3.10 -26.13 -2.51
N PHE A 319 3.71 -25.45 -3.48
CA PHE A 319 3.77 -23.99 -3.51
C PHE A 319 2.44 -23.35 -3.95
N HIS A 320 1.65 -24.07 -4.75
CA HIS A 320 0.31 -23.69 -5.21
C HIS A 320 -0.69 -24.79 -4.88
N PRO A 321 -1.04 -25.01 -3.59
CA PRO A 321 -1.87 -26.13 -3.16
C PRO A 321 -3.23 -26.10 -3.87
N ARG A 322 -3.52 -27.12 -4.67
CA ARG A 322 -4.80 -27.32 -5.36
C ARG A 322 -5.62 -28.37 -4.63
N PHE A 323 -6.92 -28.25 -4.68
CA PHE A 323 -7.83 -29.25 -4.11
C PHE A 323 -8.36 -30.12 -5.23
N PRO A 324 -7.95 -31.38 -5.32
CA PRO A 324 -8.34 -32.27 -6.43
C PRO A 324 -9.83 -32.61 -6.40
N VAL A 325 -10.48 -32.45 -5.23
CA VAL A 325 -11.91 -32.72 -5.04
C VAL A 325 -12.45 -31.86 -3.88
N ASP A 326 -13.66 -31.34 -4.02
CA ASP A 326 -14.35 -30.64 -2.94
C ASP A 326 -15.15 -31.60 -2.03
N GLY A 327 -15.47 -31.13 -0.82
CA GLY A 327 -16.17 -31.93 0.18
C GLY A 327 -17.57 -32.39 -0.26
N THR A 328 -18.26 -31.62 -1.08
CA THR A 328 -19.60 -31.95 -1.58
C THR A 328 -19.52 -33.15 -2.54
N THR A 329 -18.53 -33.12 -3.42
CA THR A 329 -18.26 -34.22 -4.35
C THR A 329 -17.87 -35.51 -3.63
N VAL A 330 -16.99 -35.39 -2.59
CA VAL A 330 -16.60 -36.55 -1.78
C VAL A 330 -17.81 -37.14 -1.07
N MET A 331 -18.59 -36.35 -0.34
CA MET A 331 -19.78 -36.81 0.40
C MET A 331 -20.80 -37.45 -0.53
N LYS A 332 -21.07 -36.82 -1.69
CA LYS A 332 -22.05 -37.33 -2.67
C LYS A 332 -21.59 -38.63 -3.31
N THR A 333 -20.32 -38.70 -3.74
CA THR A 333 -19.79 -39.88 -4.46
C THR A 333 -19.60 -41.10 -3.57
N LEU A 334 -19.27 -40.85 -2.29
CA LEU A 334 -19.01 -41.91 -1.33
C LEU A 334 -20.20 -42.16 -0.37
N SER A 335 -21.29 -41.41 -0.53
CA SER A 335 -22.49 -41.48 0.32
C SER A 335 -22.16 -41.28 1.81
N LEU A 336 -21.26 -40.30 2.12
CA LEU A 336 -20.78 -40.05 3.47
C LEU A 336 -21.64 -38.98 4.17
N PRO A 337 -21.90 -39.11 5.47
CA PRO A 337 -22.58 -38.09 6.23
C PRO A 337 -21.69 -36.85 6.47
N ALA A 338 -22.30 -35.69 6.55
CA ALA A 338 -21.59 -34.49 6.96
C ALA A 338 -21.10 -34.60 8.42
N GLY A 339 -19.84 -34.21 8.69
CA GLY A 339 -19.30 -34.26 10.04
C GLY A 339 -17.79 -33.91 10.09
N PRO A 340 -17.20 -33.88 11.29
CA PRO A 340 -15.77 -33.54 11.48
C PRO A 340 -14.83 -34.44 10.71
N GLN A 341 -15.19 -35.72 10.50
CA GLN A 341 -14.39 -36.69 9.74
C GLN A 341 -14.20 -36.26 8.28
N ILE A 342 -15.18 -35.58 7.66
CA ILE A 342 -15.03 -35.04 6.30
C ILE A 342 -13.93 -33.98 6.28
N GLY A 343 -13.83 -33.15 7.31
CA GLY A 343 -12.75 -32.17 7.45
C GLY A 343 -11.37 -32.83 7.52
N ALA A 344 -11.24 -33.92 8.30
CA ALA A 344 -9.99 -34.67 8.42
C ALA A 344 -9.64 -35.38 7.11
N LEU A 345 -10.62 -36.01 6.42
CA LEU A 345 -10.42 -36.61 5.11
C LEU A 345 -9.95 -35.59 4.06
N LEU A 346 -10.58 -34.40 4.02
CA LEU A 346 -10.17 -33.36 3.08
C LEU A 346 -8.77 -32.83 3.39
N ALA A 347 -8.39 -32.73 4.66
CA ALA A 347 -7.03 -32.35 5.07
C ALA A 347 -6.00 -33.40 4.60
N HIS A 348 -6.31 -34.70 4.77
CA HIS A 348 -5.49 -35.80 4.25
C HIS A 348 -5.34 -35.72 2.73
N LEU A 349 -6.44 -35.60 1.97
CA LEU A 349 -6.39 -35.52 0.52
C LEU A 349 -5.59 -34.30 0.01
N ARG A 350 -5.67 -33.17 0.71
CA ARG A 350 -4.85 -31.98 0.41
C ARG A 350 -3.37 -32.26 0.59
N GLN A 351 -3.00 -32.94 1.66
CA GLN A 351 -1.61 -33.32 1.90
C GLN A 351 -1.10 -34.26 0.82
N GLU A 352 -1.85 -35.31 0.49
CA GLU A 352 -1.51 -36.26 -0.56
C GLU A 352 -1.31 -35.57 -1.92
N ALA A 353 -2.19 -34.61 -2.25
CA ALA A 353 -2.09 -33.83 -3.48
C ALA A 353 -0.88 -32.89 -3.48
N ALA A 354 -0.62 -32.19 -2.37
CA ALA A 354 0.49 -31.24 -2.26
C ALA A 354 1.87 -31.91 -2.40
N PHE A 355 1.96 -33.21 -2.04
CA PHE A 355 3.19 -34.00 -2.16
C PHE A 355 3.20 -34.94 -3.36
N GLY A 356 2.30 -34.71 -4.35
CA GLY A 356 2.31 -35.37 -5.65
C GLY A 356 1.84 -36.84 -5.64
N ARG A 357 1.18 -37.30 -4.55
CA ARG A 357 0.63 -38.66 -4.46
C ARG A 357 -0.76 -38.77 -5.06
N ILE A 358 -1.45 -37.64 -5.24
CA ILE A 358 -2.75 -37.51 -5.91
C ILE A 358 -2.66 -36.36 -6.94
N GLU A 359 -2.94 -36.65 -8.21
CA GLU A 359 -2.92 -35.66 -9.28
C GLU A 359 -4.31 -35.46 -9.89
N THR A 360 -5.19 -36.43 -9.77
CA THR A 360 -6.50 -36.42 -10.42
C THR A 360 -7.65 -36.61 -9.44
N GLN A 361 -8.84 -36.16 -9.81
CA GLN A 361 -10.05 -36.37 -9.04
C GLN A 361 -10.35 -37.87 -8.81
N ASN A 362 -10.11 -38.73 -9.79
CA ASN A 362 -10.33 -40.16 -9.60
C ASN A 362 -9.39 -40.77 -8.58
N GLN A 363 -8.11 -40.38 -8.57
CA GLN A 363 -7.15 -40.80 -7.54
C GLN A 363 -7.59 -40.28 -6.16
N ALA A 364 -8.03 -39.02 -6.05
CA ALA A 364 -8.53 -38.45 -4.82
C ALA A 364 -9.75 -39.23 -4.26
N LEU A 365 -10.69 -39.61 -5.12
CA LEU A 365 -11.86 -40.40 -4.71
C LEU A 365 -11.49 -41.84 -4.32
N ALA A 366 -10.51 -42.43 -4.97
CA ALA A 366 -10.00 -43.75 -4.59
C ALA A 366 -9.32 -43.72 -3.22
N GLU A 367 -8.45 -42.73 -3.00
CA GLU A 367 -7.79 -42.53 -1.71
C GLU A 367 -8.80 -42.18 -0.59
N ALA A 368 -9.80 -41.37 -0.89
CA ALA A 368 -10.88 -41.05 0.05
C ALA A 368 -11.62 -42.33 0.55
N ARG A 369 -11.88 -43.29 -0.34
CA ARG A 369 -12.50 -44.59 0.02
C ARG A 369 -11.58 -45.39 0.92
N SER A 370 -10.30 -45.49 0.58
CA SER A 370 -9.28 -46.23 1.35
C SER A 370 -9.14 -45.63 2.75
N TRP A 371 -8.95 -44.32 2.85
CA TRP A 371 -8.82 -43.62 4.13
C TRP A 371 -10.06 -43.80 5.02
N TRP A 372 -11.26 -43.69 4.44
CA TRP A 372 -12.52 -43.83 5.16
C TRP A 372 -12.70 -45.24 5.72
N ALA A 373 -12.41 -46.29 4.92
CA ALA A 373 -12.48 -47.66 5.37
C ALA A 373 -11.61 -47.91 6.58
N HIS A 374 -10.33 -47.50 6.53
CA HIS A 374 -9.38 -47.68 7.63
C HIS A 374 -9.73 -46.88 8.90
N THR A 375 -10.29 -45.67 8.71
CA THR A 375 -10.64 -44.82 9.87
C THR A 375 -11.96 -45.25 10.52
N SER A 376 -12.90 -45.84 9.75
CA SER A 376 -14.16 -46.37 10.29
C SER A 376 -14.02 -47.70 11.02
N GLU A 377 -12.96 -48.47 10.74
CA GLU A 377 -12.63 -49.71 11.47
C GLU A 377 -11.93 -49.45 12.82
N ALA A 378 -11.38 -48.23 12.99
CA ALA A 378 -10.66 -47.83 14.20
C ALA A 378 -11.52 -47.15 15.26
N LEU A 379 -12.82 -46.92 15.00
CA LEU A 379 -13.84 -46.34 15.89
C LEU A 379 -14.87 -47.37 16.28
#